data_2224e775ec41c8d8c0178ea62b30c9ae
#
_entry.id   2224e775ec41c8d8c0178ea62b30c9ae
#
_cell.length_a   1.000
_cell.length_b   1.000
_cell.length_c   1.000
_cell.angle_alpha   90.00
_cell.angle_beta   90.00
_cell.angle_gamma   90.00
#
_symmetry.space_group_name_H-M   'P 1'
#
loop_
_entity.id
_entity.type
_entity.pdbx_description
1 polymer ?
#
loop_
_entity_poly.entity_id
_entity_poly.type
_entity_poly.pdbx_seq_one_letter_code
_entity_poly.pdbx_strand_id
1 'polypeptide(L)'
;MLEPGQRLVGDALRPGFQALGWKTMRLVWMRHESPPPPGPDIAVREVPYDAVHELRLAWHGDESPGASTISYFEHAREVAMSRNVRVLAVHDGDRPIAFAQLERAGDSAEITQVYVHPDHRGAGRGTAMTRAAIEAAGDVRDLWIAADDEDRPKELYARLGFRAAWTAMEVTRWP
;
A
#
# COMPACT_ATOMS: atom_id res chain seq x y z
N MET A 1 19.62 5.67 8.19
CA MET A 1 19.74 4.87 9.43
C MET A 1 18.84 5.55 10.44
N LEU A 2 17.74 4.90 10.88
CA LEU A 2 16.80 5.51 11.84
C LEU A 2 17.48 5.66 13.19
N GLU A 3 17.34 6.84 13.80
CA GLU A 3 17.81 7.10 15.16
C GLU A 3 17.18 6.09 16.14
N PRO A 4 17.95 5.46 17.03
CA PRO A 4 17.44 4.48 17.99
C PRO A 4 16.32 5.01 18.89
N GLY A 5 16.24 6.32 19.13
CA GLY A 5 15.23 6.96 19.96
C GLY A 5 13.82 7.04 19.36
N GLN A 6 13.67 7.05 18.05
CA GLN A 6 12.33 7.12 17.41
C GLN A 6 11.54 5.79 17.50
N ARG A 7 12.24 4.66 17.61
CA ARG A 7 11.59 3.36 17.82
C ARG A 7 10.95 3.24 19.21
N LEU A 8 11.52 3.88 20.21
CA LEU A 8 11.16 3.68 21.61
C LEU A 8 9.78 4.25 22.00
N VAL A 9 9.34 5.36 21.41
CA VAL A 9 8.07 6.01 21.80
C VAL A 9 6.86 5.19 21.34
N GLY A 10 6.81 4.79 20.08
CA GLY A 10 5.71 3.98 19.54
C GLY A 10 5.60 2.62 20.23
N ASP A 11 6.73 1.93 20.38
CA ASP A 11 6.77 0.62 21.04
C ASP A 11 6.36 0.69 22.53
N ALA A 12 6.73 1.76 23.23
CA ALA A 12 6.33 1.99 24.63
C ALA A 12 4.83 2.26 24.79
N LEU A 13 4.18 2.90 23.81
CA LEU A 13 2.74 3.22 23.86
C LEU A 13 1.85 2.05 23.37
N ARG A 14 2.39 1.16 22.55
CA ARG A 14 1.67 0.03 21.93
C ARG A 14 0.82 -0.80 22.93
N PRO A 15 1.37 -1.26 24.06
CA PRO A 15 0.59 -2.05 25.03
C PRO A 15 -0.61 -1.29 25.59
N GLY A 16 -0.48 0.01 25.83
CA GLY A 16 -1.57 0.85 26.32
C GLY A 16 -2.74 0.93 25.34
N PHE A 17 -2.46 1.14 24.04
CA PHE A 17 -3.50 1.14 23.01
C PHE A 17 -4.14 -0.23 22.83
N GLN A 18 -3.35 -1.30 22.84
CA GLN A 18 -3.87 -2.66 22.73
C GLN A 18 -4.79 -3.02 23.92
N ALA A 19 -4.45 -2.60 25.14
CA ALA A 19 -5.28 -2.78 26.32
C ALA A 19 -6.64 -2.06 26.23
N LEU A 20 -6.72 -1.00 25.42
CA LEU A 20 -7.96 -0.27 25.11
C LEU A 20 -8.73 -0.88 23.91
N GLY A 21 -8.29 -2.01 23.38
CA GLY A 21 -8.91 -2.67 22.23
C GLY A 21 -8.60 -2.02 20.87
N TRP A 22 -7.55 -1.17 20.79
CA TRP A 22 -7.14 -0.55 19.55
C TRP A 22 -6.20 -1.46 18.77
N LYS A 23 -6.36 -1.51 17.44
CA LYS A 23 -5.39 -2.14 16.54
C LYS A 23 -4.16 -1.23 16.44
N THR A 24 -3.00 -1.82 16.54
CA THR A 24 -1.72 -1.10 16.39
C THR A 24 -0.89 -1.76 15.31
N MET A 25 -0.33 -0.98 14.41
CA MET A 25 0.55 -1.43 13.35
C MET A 25 1.78 -0.54 13.30
N ARG A 26 2.96 -1.12 13.20
CA ARG A 26 4.19 -0.36 12.95
C ARG A 26 4.44 -0.32 11.45
N LEU A 27 4.38 0.87 10.89
CA LEU A 27 4.68 1.11 9.49
C LEU A 27 6.14 1.51 9.30
N VAL A 28 6.78 0.98 8.28
CA VAL A 28 8.02 1.51 7.73
C VAL A 28 7.71 2.29 6.46
N TRP A 29 8.06 3.56 6.46
CA TRP A 29 8.02 4.43 5.28
C TRP A 29 9.32 4.30 4.53
N MET A 30 9.22 4.02 3.23
CA MET A 30 10.35 3.76 2.36
C MET A 30 10.33 4.72 1.18
N ARG A 31 11.51 5.26 0.84
CA ARG A 31 11.70 6.12 -0.33
C ARG A 31 12.40 5.36 -1.44
N HIS A 32 11.94 5.58 -2.67
CA HIS A 32 12.58 5.02 -3.85
C HIS A 32 13.89 5.76 -4.15
N GLU A 33 15.00 5.02 -4.26
CA GLU A 33 16.34 5.59 -4.40
C GLU A 33 17.14 5.01 -5.58
N SER A 34 16.69 3.88 -6.14
CA SER A 34 17.39 3.25 -7.26
C SER A 34 16.42 2.53 -8.18
N PRO A 35 16.71 2.49 -9.49
CA PRO A 35 15.85 1.79 -10.45
C PRO A 35 15.60 0.33 -10.05
N PRO A 36 14.37 -0.17 -10.23
CA PRO A 36 14.07 -1.56 -9.94
C PRO A 36 14.80 -2.49 -10.94
N PRO A 37 15.21 -3.69 -10.52
CA PRO A 37 15.76 -4.69 -11.42
C PRO A 37 14.70 -5.16 -12.43
N PRO A 38 15.08 -5.85 -13.52
CA PRO A 38 14.13 -6.52 -14.41
C PRO A 38 13.15 -7.38 -13.61
N GLY A 39 11.90 -7.40 -14.01
CA GLY A 39 10.84 -8.12 -13.31
C GLY A 39 10.05 -9.06 -14.22
N PRO A 40 9.03 -9.73 -13.69
CA PRO A 40 8.18 -10.62 -14.46
C PRO A 40 7.43 -9.85 -15.56
N ASP A 41 7.26 -10.48 -16.70
CA ASP A 41 6.45 -9.98 -17.81
C ASP A 41 4.96 -10.25 -17.51
N ILE A 42 4.37 -9.35 -16.74
CA ILE A 42 2.96 -9.39 -16.35
C ILE A 42 2.34 -8.06 -16.76
N ALA A 43 1.32 -8.13 -17.61
CA ALA A 43 0.61 -6.94 -18.07
C ALA A 43 -0.12 -6.24 -16.91
N VAL A 44 0.23 -4.98 -16.70
CA VAL A 44 -0.43 -4.06 -15.75
C VAL A 44 -1.08 -2.95 -16.54
N ARG A 45 -2.33 -2.64 -16.23
CA ARG A 45 -3.10 -1.59 -16.91
C ARG A 45 -3.63 -0.57 -15.91
N GLU A 46 -3.69 0.69 -16.32
CA GLU A 46 -4.45 1.69 -15.59
C GLU A 46 -5.94 1.48 -15.82
N VAL A 47 -6.71 1.57 -14.74
CA VAL A 47 -8.15 1.29 -14.74
C VAL A 47 -8.91 2.37 -13.96
N PRO A 48 -10.21 2.57 -14.22
CA PRO A 48 -11.05 3.42 -13.37
C PRO A 48 -11.02 2.96 -11.90
N TYR A 49 -11.17 3.91 -10.98
CA TYR A 49 -11.15 3.63 -9.53
C TYR A 49 -12.10 2.50 -9.13
N ASP A 50 -13.31 2.49 -9.70
CA ASP A 50 -14.37 1.54 -9.36
C ASP A 50 -14.13 0.14 -9.97
N ALA A 51 -13.21 -0.01 -10.94
CA ALA A 51 -12.93 -1.31 -11.57
C ALA A 51 -12.35 -2.35 -10.61
N VAL A 52 -11.78 -1.93 -9.49
CA VAL A 52 -11.19 -2.82 -8.47
C VAL A 52 -12.00 -2.86 -7.17
N HIS A 53 -13.28 -2.48 -7.22
CA HIS A 53 -14.13 -2.39 -6.04
C HIS A 53 -14.21 -3.73 -5.28
N GLU A 54 -14.43 -4.84 -5.98
CA GLU A 54 -14.50 -6.17 -5.39
C GLU A 54 -13.18 -6.58 -4.69
N LEU A 55 -12.03 -6.17 -5.24
CA LEU A 55 -10.74 -6.42 -4.59
C LEU A 55 -10.56 -5.58 -3.32
N ARG A 56 -11.10 -4.36 -3.29
CA ARG A 56 -11.09 -3.53 -2.08
C ARG A 56 -11.96 -4.12 -0.99
N LEU A 57 -13.14 -4.63 -1.36
CA LEU A 57 -14.02 -5.34 -0.44
C LEU A 57 -13.35 -6.58 0.13
N ALA A 58 -12.69 -7.39 -0.71
CA ALA A 58 -11.95 -8.57 -0.27
C ALA A 58 -10.81 -8.18 0.70
N TRP A 59 -10.00 -7.20 0.35
CA TRP A 59 -8.91 -6.72 1.22
C TRP A 59 -9.43 -6.19 2.55
N HIS A 60 -10.47 -5.36 2.54
CA HIS A 60 -11.08 -4.82 3.76
C HIS A 60 -11.65 -5.93 4.65
N GLY A 61 -12.28 -6.95 4.05
CA GLY A 61 -12.77 -8.12 4.77
C GLY A 61 -11.67 -8.93 5.43
N ASP A 62 -10.51 -9.04 4.77
CA ASP A 62 -9.31 -9.70 5.30
C ASP A 62 -8.74 -8.94 6.52
N GLU A 63 -8.76 -7.60 6.50
CA GLU A 63 -8.14 -6.76 7.53
C GLU A 63 -9.10 -6.36 8.66
N SER A 64 -10.39 -6.26 8.38
CA SER A 64 -11.41 -5.71 9.28
C SER A 64 -12.74 -6.45 9.20
N PRO A 65 -12.79 -7.72 9.61
CA PRO A 65 -14.01 -8.52 9.57
C PRO A 65 -15.15 -7.87 10.38
N GLY A 66 -16.30 -7.69 9.75
CA GLY A 66 -17.53 -7.21 10.41
C GLY A 66 -17.68 -5.68 10.51
N ALA A 67 -16.76 -4.88 9.99
CA ALA A 67 -16.92 -3.45 9.92
C ALA A 67 -17.95 -3.05 8.83
N SER A 68 -18.71 -1.98 9.07
CA SER A 68 -19.59 -1.41 8.05
C SER A 68 -18.78 -0.82 6.91
N THR A 69 -18.96 -1.34 5.69
CA THR A 69 -18.10 -1.06 4.55
C THR A 69 -18.62 0.06 3.64
N ILE A 70 -19.95 0.28 3.59
CA ILE A 70 -20.58 1.15 2.58
C ILE A 70 -20.07 2.60 2.71
N SER A 71 -20.30 3.24 3.85
CA SER A 71 -19.89 4.64 4.05
C SER A 71 -18.37 4.83 4.01
N TYR A 72 -17.61 3.83 4.42
CA TYR A 72 -16.16 3.84 4.31
C TYR A 72 -15.71 3.92 2.84
N PHE A 73 -16.26 3.06 1.98
CA PHE A 73 -15.87 3.04 0.57
C PHE A 73 -16.39 4.25 -0.22
N GLU A 74 -17.57 4.75 0.10
CA GLU A 74 -18.07 6.02 -0.46
C GLU A 74 -17.12 7.17 -0.16
N HIS A 75 -16.74 7.33 1.10
CA HIS A 75 -15.79 8.38 1.51
C HIS A 75 -14.40 8.17 0.90
N ALA A 76 -13.87 6.94 0.91
CA ALA A 76 -12.59 6.62 0.29
C ALA A 76 -12.58 6.94 -1.21
N ARG A 77 -13.69 6.70 -1.91
CA ARG A 77 -13.87 7.07 -3.31
C ARG A 77 -13.84 8.57 -3.52
N GLU A 78 -14.58 9.33 -2.72
CA GLU A 78 -14.59 10.80 -2.81
C GLU A 78 -13.18 11.39 -2.60
N VAL A 79 -12.45 10.91 -1.60
CA VAL A 79 -11.08 11.32 -1.34
C VAL A 79 -10.18 10.98 -2.53
N ALA A 80 -10.26 9.76 -3.06
CA ALA A 80 -9.47 9.34 -4.20
C ALA A 80 -9.73 10.19 -5.44
N MET A 81 -11.00 10.51 -5.72
CA MET A 81 -11.38 11.39 -6.84
C MET A 81 -10.83 12.82 -6.65
N SER A 82 -10.91 13.37 -5.43
CA SER A 82 -10.39 14.70 -5.14
C SER A 82 -8.87 14.81 -5.27
N ARG A 83 -8.16 13.70 -5.07
CA ARG A 83 -6.70 13.61 -5.18
C ARG A 83 -6.21 13.12 -6.53
N ASN A 84 -7.10 12.88 -7.49
CA ASN A 84 -6.77 12.30 -8.80
C ASN A 84 -5.93 11.01 -8.67
N VAL A 85 -6.34 10.11 -7.79
CA VAL A 85 -5.67 8.82 -7.57
C VAL A 85 -5.72 8.00 -8.86
N ARG A 86 -4.56 7.52 -9.31
CA ARG A 86 -4.46 6.56 -10.40
C ARG A 86 -4.50 5.14 -9.85
N VAL A 87 -5.23 4.26 -10.52
CA VAL A 87 -5.35 2.85 -10.14
C VAL A 87 -4.76 1.98 -11.24
N LEU A 88 -3.85 1.12 -10.84
CA LEU A 88 -3.22 0.12 -11.71
C LEU A 88 -3.75 -1.26 -11.34
N ALA A 89 -3.96 -2.15 -12.31
CA ALA A 89 -4.47 -3.49 -12.06
C ALA A 89 -3.83 -4.56 -12.94
N VAL A 90 -3.69 -5.76 -12.37
CA VAL A 90 -3.44 -7.02 -13.10
C VAL A 90 -4.75 -7.76 -13.21
N HIS A 91 -5.00 -8.37 -14.37
CA HIS A 91 -6.23 -9.12 -14.64
C HIS A 91 -5.93 -10.60 -14.92
N ASP A 92 -6.92 -11.42 -14.62
CA ASP A 92 -7.07 -12.79 -15.12
C ASP A 92 -8.35 -12.82 -15.96
N GLY A 93 -8.19 -12.89 -17.29
CA GLY A 93 -9.28 -12.58 -18.21
C GLY A 93 -9.76 -11.13 -18.01
N ASP A 94 -11.06 -10.97 -17.75
CA ASP A 94 -11.68 -9.65 -17.49
C ASP A 94 -11.69 -9.27 -16.00
N ARG A 95 -11.31 -10.19 -15.12
CA ARG A 95 -11.37 -9.98 -13.67
C ARG A 95 -10.06 -9.38 -13.14
N PRO A 96 -10.08 -8.24 -12.44
CA PRO A 96 -8.92 -7.76 -11.73
C PRO A 96 -8.59 -8.70 -10.55
N ILE A 97 -7.30 -9.04 -10.40
CA ILE A 97 -6.78 -9.95 -9.36
C ILE A 97 -5.72 -9.31 -8.48
N ALA A 98 -5.24 -8.16 -8.87
CA ALA A 98 -4.33 -7.32 -8.09
C ALA A 98 -4.52 -5.87 -8.46
N PHE A 99 -4.29 -4.96 -7.52
CA PHE A 99 -4.28 -3.53 -7.80
C PHE A 99 -3.27 -2.79 -6.94
N ALA A 100 -2.89 -1.59 -7.40
CA ALA A 100 -2.18 -0.59 -6.61
C ALA A 100 -2.77 0.79 -6.90
N GLN A 101 -2.64 1.70 -5.95
CA GLN A 101 -2.94 3.12 -6.12
C GLN A 101 -1.67 3.94 -6.16
N LEU A 102 -1.70 4.99 -6.96
CA LEU A 102 -0.67 6.02 -7.01
C LEU A 102 -1.32 7.38 -6.77
N GLU A 103 -0.90 8.03 -5.71
CA GLU A 103 -1.27 9.41 -5.40
C GLU A 103 -0.09 10.33 -5.73
N ARG A 104 -0.37 11.48 -6.36
CA ARG A 104 0.65 12.46 -6.69
C ARG A 104 0.29 13.83 -6.12
N ALA A 105 1.26 14.48 -5.46
CA ALA A 105 1.17 15.82 -4.93
C ALA A 105 2.43 16.62 -5.30
N GLY A 106 2.33 17.44 -6.33
CA GLY A 106 3.48 18.20 -6.85
C GLY A 106 4.62 17.30 -7.30
N ASP A 107 5.80 17.46 -6.69
CA ASP A 107 7.02 16.70 -6.98
C ASP A 107 7.12 15.38 -6.20
N SER A 108 6.12 15.04 -5.42
CA SER A 108 6.07 13.81 -4.62
C SER A 108 4.95 12.90 -5.09
N ALA A 109 5.15 11.60 -4.94
CA ALA A 109 4.11 10.60 -5.13
C ALA A 109 4.19 9.51 -4.06
N GLU A 110 3.09 8.84 -3.83
CA GLU A 110 2.99 7.70 -2.93
C GLU A 110 2.29 6.53 -3.62
N ILE A 111 2.90 5.36 -3.52
CA ILE A 111 2.25 4.11 -3.90
C ILE A 111 1.49 3.60 -2.68
N THR A 112 0.18 3.64 -2.77
CA THR A 112 -0.72 3.18 -1.72
C THR A 112 -1.42 1.90 -2.12
N GLN A 113 -1.97 1.16 -1.16
CA GLN A 113 -2.90 0.05 -1.39
C GLN A 113 -2.39 -0.99 -2.41
N VAL A 114 -1.18 -1.51 -2.27
CA VAL A 114 -0.71 -2.64 -3.08
C VAL A 114 -1.34 -3.93 -2.57
N TYR A 115 -2.29 -4.47 -3.32
CA TYR A 115 -3.01 -5.69 -2.97
C TYR A 115 -2.97 -6.73 -4.09
N VAL A 116 -2.73 -7.98 -3.73
CA VAL A 116 -2.86 -9.15 -4.59
C VAL A 116 -3.82 -10.12 -3.91
N HIS A 117 -4.89 -10.50 -4.60
CA HIS A 117 -5.85 -11.48 -4.08
C HIS A 117 -5.11 -12.74 -3.61
N PRO A 118 -5.45 -13.31 -2.44
CA PRO A 118 -4.74 -14.45 -1.85
C PRO A 118 -4.48 -15.60 -2.82
N ASP A 119 -5.50 -16.01 -3.59
CA ASP A 119 -5.41 -17.11 -4.56
C ASP A 119 -4.43 -16.84 -5.71
N HIS A 120 -4.00 -15.60 -5.88
CA HIS A 120 -3.12 -15.17 -6.96
C HIS A 120 -1.73 -14.71 -6.47
N ARG A 121 -1.40 -14.91 -5.20
CA ARG A 121 -0.08 -14.58 -4.62
C ARG A 121 1.01 -15.54 -5.10
N GLY A 122 2.26 -15.19 -4.87
CA GLY A 122 3.44 -16.04 -5.13
C GLY A 122 3.94 -16.09 -6.58
N ALA A 123 3.21 -15.50 -7.55
CA ALA A 123 3.57 -15.53 -8.98
C ALA A 123 4.13 -14.19 -9.52
N GLY A 124 4.78 -13.40 -8.67
CA GLY A 124 5.42 -12.15 -9.08
C GLY A 124 4.49 -10.95 -9.30
N ARG A 125 3.18 -11.08 -9.09
CA ARG A 125 2.19 -10.02 -9.36
C ARG A 125 2.42 -8.76 -8.51
N GLY A 126 2.78 -8.91 -7.23
CA GLY A 126 3.14 -7.77 -6.38
C GLY A 126 4.37 -7.02 -6.90
N THR A 127 5.37 -7.75 -7.41
CA THR A 127 6.54 -7.16 -8.06
C THR A 127 6.15 -6.38 -9.31
N ALA A 128 5.34 -6.97 -10.21
CA ALA A 128 4.88 -6.31 -11.43
C ALA A 128 4.06 -5.05 -11.12
N MET A 129 3.14 -5.14 -10.14
CA MET A 129 2.33 -3.99 -9.70
C MET A 129 3.18 -2.83 -9.20
N THR A 130 4.11 -3.11 -8.27
CA THR A 130 4.96 -2.06 -7.68
C THR A 130 5.87 -1.44 -8.74
N ARG A 131 6.42 -2.25 -9.68
CA ARG A 131 7.21 -1.73 -10.80
C ARG A 131 6.39 -0.80 -11.70
N ALA A 132 5.20 -1.24 -12.11
CA ALA A 132 4.31 -0.41 -12.92
C ALA A 132 3.93 0.89 -12.21
N ALA A 133 3.74 0.87 -10.89
CA ALA A 133 3.48 2.07 -10.11
C ALA A 133 4.70 3.01 -10.05
N ILE A 134 5.93 2.48 -9.95
CA ILE A 134 7.16 3.27 -10.06
C ILE A 134 7.25 3.94 -11.43
N GLU A 135 7.01 3.20 -12.51
CA GLU A 135 7.00 3.73 -13.87
C GLU A 135 5.90 4.80 -14.07
N ALA A 136 4.70 4.55 -13.54
CA ALA A 136 3.57 5.48 -13.62
C ALA A 136 3.77 6.77 -12.80
N ALA A 137 4.60 6.73 -11.76
CA ALA A 137 4.96 7.92 -10.99
C ALA A 137 5.78 8.91 -11.83
N GLY A 138 6.55 8.42 -12.82
CA GLY A 138 7.38 9.26 -13.69
C GLY A 138 8.48 10.00 -12.92
N ASP A 139 8.83 11.18 -13.39
CA ASP A 139 9.92 12.01 -12.86
C ASP A 139 9.51 12.79 -11.61
N VAL A 140 9.08 12.09 -10.56
CA VAL A 140 8.89 12.72 -9.26
C VAL A 140 10.20 12.73 -8.48
N ARG A 141 10.42 13.77 -7.68
CA ARG A 141 11.62 13.88 -6.83
C ARG A 141 11.59 12.84 -5.71
N ASP A 142 10.42 12.64 -5.11
CA ASP A 142 10.24 11.77 -3.97
C ASP A 142 9.09 10.78 -4.22
N LEU A 143 9.40 9.50 -4.36
CA LEU A 143 8.42 8.43 -4.44
C LEU A 143 8.45 7.60 -3.16
N TRP A 144 7.30 7.49 -2.52
CA TRP A 144 7.11 6.85 -1.23
C TRP A 144 6.24 5.60 -1.32
N ILE A 145 6.49 4.69 -0.39
CA ILE A 145 5.63 3.54 -0.10
C ILE A 145 5.71 3.22 1.39
N ALA A 146 4.59 2.82 1.98
CA ALA A 146 4.55 2.32 3.36
C ALA A 146 4.28 0.81 3.38
N ALA A 147 4.85 0.13 4.37
CA ALA A 147 4.60 -1.29 4.61
C ALA A 147 4.50 -1.55 6.11
N ASP A 148 3.78 -2.62 6.48
CA ASP A 148 3.89 -3.18 7.83
C ASP A 148 5.35 -3.59 8.08
N ASP A 149 5.96 -3.03 9.14
CA ASP A 149 7.36 -3.34 9.50
C ASP A 149 7.52 -4.77 10.07
N GLU A 150 6.44 -5.43 10.40
CA GLU A 150 6.42 -6.80 10.91
C GLU A 150 6.08 -7.83 9.82
N ASP A 151 5.76 -7.38 8.58
CA ASP A 151 5.39 -8.25 7.46
C ASP A 151 6.38 -8.15 6.29
N ARG A 152 6.23 -9.06 5.32
CA ARG A 152 7.15 -9.31 4.19
C ARG A 152 7.12 -8.27 3.06
N PRO A 153 6.07 -7.48 2.81
CA PRO A 153 6.04 -6.51 1.72
C PRO A 153 7.23 -5.55 1.68
N LYS A 154 7.76 -5.14 2.83
CA LYS A 154 8.97 -4.28 2.89
C LYS A 154 10.19 -4.91 2.21
N GLU A 155 10.32 -6.24 2.25
CA GLU A 155 11.43 -6.94 1.57
C GLU A 155 11.27 -6.89 0.05
N LEU A 156 10.02 -6.98 -0.44
CA LEU A 156 9.71 -6.78 -1.85
C LEU A 156 10.10 -5.37 -2.30
N TYR A 157 9.67 -4.35 -1.55
CA TYR A 157 9.96 -2.95 -1.88
C TYR A 157 11.45 -2.65 -1.82
N ALA A 158 12.17 -3.22 -0.85
CA ALA A 158 13.63 -3.08 -0.78
C ALA A 158 14.34 -3.64 -2.02
N ARG A 159 13.87 -4.78 -2.56
CA ARG A 159 14.38 -5.34 -3.82
C ARG A 159 14.07 -4.47 -5.04
N LEU A 160 13.02 -3.67 -4.98
CA LEU A 160 12.61 -2.75 -6.05
C LEU A 160 13.21 -1.34 -5.92
N GLY A 161 14.21 -1.18 -5.05
CA GLY A 161 14.96 0.07 -4.94
C GLY A 161 14.48 1.02 -3.86
N PHE A 162 13.51 0.63 -3.05
CA PHE A 162 13.09 1.44 -1.89
C PHE A 162 14.03 1.23 -0.70
N ARG A 163 14.25 2.29 0.06
CA ARG A 163 15.02 2.29 1.31
C ARG A 163 14.20 2.85 2.46
N ALA A 164 14.30 2.20 3.62
CA ALA A 164 13.64 2.66 4.83
C ALA A 164 14.13 4.06 5.21
N ALA A 165 13.21 4.98 5.43
CA ALA A 165 13.46 6.36 5.83
C ALA A 165 13.08 6.60 7.29
N TRP A 166 11.85 6.23 7.70
CA TRP A 166 11.40 6.30 9.09
C TRP A 166 10.35 5.23 9.38
N THR A 167 9.97 5.10 10.65
CA THR A 167 8.86 4.28 11.11
C THR A 167 7.79 5.14 11.78
N ALA A 168 6.54 4.73 11.67
CA ALA A 168 5.41 5.32 12.38
C ALA A 168 4.59 4.22 13.07
N MET A 169 3.94 4.57 14.16
CA MET A 169 2.93 3.71 14.78
C MET A 169 1.56 4.17 14.32
N GLU A 170 0.88 3.33 13.59
CA GLU A 170 -0.53 3.51 13.26
C GLU A 170 -1.37 2.90 14.38
N VAL A 171 -2.39 3.65 14.80
CA VAL A 171 -3.30 3.23 15.87
C VAL A 171 -4.72 3.43 15.37
N THR A 172 -5.46 2.34 15.21
CA THR A 172 -6.81 2.36 14.64
C THR A 172 -7.81 1.80 15.63
N ARG A 173 -8.90 2.53 15.83
CA ARG A 173 -10.09 2.07 16.54
C ARG A 173 -11.20 1.86 15.55
N TRP A 174 -11.67 0.65 15.44
CA TRP A 174 -12.89 0.36 14.69
C TRP A 174 -14.12 0.65 15.53
N PRO A 175 -15.15 1.23 14.95
CA PRO A 175 -16.41 1.52 15.64
C PRO A 175 -17.11 0.25 16.13
#